data_86a540a20df916243bb5cae19cb0c843
#
_entry.id   86a540a20df916243bb5cae19cb0c843
#
_cell.length_a   1.000
_cell.length_b   1.000
_cell.length_c   1.000
_cell.angle_alpha   90.00
_cell.angle_beta   90.00
_cell.angle_gamma   90.00
#
_symmetry.space_group_name_H-M   'P 1'
#
loop_
_entity.id
_entity.type
_entity.pdbx_description
1 polymer ?
#
loop_
_entity_poly.entity_id
_entity_poly.type
_entity_poly.pdbx_seq_one_letter_code
_entity_poly.pdbx_strand_id
1 'polypeptide(L)'
;ARRGIPTAVHESNAVPGLTTRRLAKVVDRVMVGFEESRAHYPHPERVVVTGTPVRGDFFRYTRAQAREKLGITDERPVLLSYWGSLGASVMNGYMVEMLELEQKDGWPFRHIAGAGRSFQTMQTALAEKGVDLTGSGCELREYIYDMPLVMAAADLVLCRAGASTISELTAIAKPSVLVPSPNVTANHQEKNARV
;
A
#
# COMPACT_ATOMS: atom_id res chain seq x y z
N ALA A 1 23.05 18.74 16.27
CA ALA A 1 22.79 19.63 17.38
C ALA A 1 24.05 19.99 18.21
N ARG A 2 24.55 19.12 19.10
CA ARG A 2 25.68 19.49 20.02
C ARG A 2 27.02 19.83 19.32
N ARG A 3 27.25 19.40 18.09
CA ARG A 3 28.48 19.66 17.29
C ARG A 3 28.26 20.69 16.17
N GLY A 4 27.18 21.46 16.19
CA GLY A 4 26.86 22.43 15.13
C GLY A 4 26.48 21.82 13.78
N ILE A 5 26.24 20.48 13.72
CA ILE A 5 25.82 19.81 12.50
C ILE A 5 24.30 19.94 12.39
N PRO A 6 23.76 20.47 11.27
CA PRO A 6 22.31 20.51 11.04
C PRO A 6 21.67 19.11 11.12
N THR A 7 20.51 19.03 11.77
CA THR A 7 19.84 17.76 12.03
C THR A 7 18.38 17.83 11.61
N ALA A 8 17.87 16.73 11.07
CA ALA A 8 16.47 16.58 10.73
C ALA A 8 15.96 15.18 11.07
N VAL A 9 14.66 15.06 11.26
CA VAL A 9 13.95 13.79 11.40
C VAL A 9 12.75 13.79 10.46
N HIS A 10 12.44 12.65 9.86
CA HIS A 10 11.25 12.46 9.02
C HIS A 10 10.23 11.56 9.72
N GLU A 11 8.96 11.98 9.69
CA GLU A 11 7.80 11.20 10.14
C GLU A 11 6.85 10.99 8.97
N SER A 12 6.66 9.75 8.61
CA SER A 12 5.77 9.37 7.51
C SER A 12 4.30 9.30 7.92
N ASN A 13 4.02 8.97 9.20
CA ASN A 13 2.65 8.81 9.67
C ASN A 13 1.99 10.16 10.00
N ALA A 14 0.67 10.21 9.89
CA ALA A 14 -0.13 11.38 10.25
C ALA A 14 0.00 11.75 11.73
N VAL A 15 0.20 10.76 12.61
CA VAL A 15 0.46 10.97 14.04
C VAL A 15 1.86 10.47 14.38
N PRO A 16 2.74 11.34 14.95
CA PRO A 16 4.12 10.97 15.19
C PRO A 16 4.29 9.90 16.26
N GLY A 17 5.21 8.97 15.98
CA GLY A 17 5.66 7.98 16.94
C GLY A 17 6.47 8.60 18.09
N LEU A 18 6.70 7.81 19.16
CA LEU A 18 7.40 8.27 20.37
C LEU A 18 8.84 8.77 20.06
N THR A 19 9.54 8.08 19.18
CA THR A 19 10.92 8.44 18.78
C THR A 19 10.94 9.79 18.12
N THR A 20 10.06 10.03 17.13
CA THR A 20 10.00 11.30 16.41
C THR A 20 9.59 12.43 17.34
N ARG A 21 8.63 12.22 18.25
CA ARG A 21 8.24 13.21 19.28
C ARG A 21 9.40 13.62 20.18
N ARG A 22 10.27 12.66 20.58
CA ARG A 22 11.45 12.94 21.39
C ARG A 22 12.51 13.70 20.61
N LEU A 23 12.80 13.25 19.38
CA LEU A 23 13.80 13.88 18.52
C LEU A 23 13.39 15.29 18.09
N ALA A 24 12.11 15.55 17.84
CA ALA A 24 11.59 16.86 17.47
C ALA A 24 11.94 17.99 18.45
N LYS A 25 12.24 17.67 19.72
CA LYS A 25 12.65 18.65 20.73
C LYS A 25 14.08 19.15 20.53
N VAL A 26 14.91 18.40 19.81
CA VAL A 26 16.38 18.65 19.74
C VAL A 26 16.90 18.82 18.31
N VAL A 27 16.13 18.40 17.29
CA VAL A 27 16.52 18.57 15.87
C VAL A 27 16.21 19.99 15.37
N ASP A 28 16.88 20.40 14.31
CA ASP A 28 16.68 21.71 13.68
C ASP A 28 15.44 21.74 12.80
N ARG A 29 15.07 20.59 12.19
CA ARG A 29 13.88 20.46 11.34
C ARG A 29 13.18 19.12 11.56
N VAL A 30 11.85 19.14 11.44
CA VAL A 30 11.01 17.95 11.40
C VAL A 30 10.33 17.94 10.04
N MET A 31 10.60 16.91 9.22
CA MET A 31 9.93 16.71 7.96
C MET A 31 8.75 15.75 8.18
N VAL A 32 7.58 16.05 7.61
CA VAL A 32 6.37 15.25 7.83
C VAL A 32 5.72 14.86 6.51
N GLY A 33 5.08 13.69 6.52
CA GLY A 33 4.33 13.17 5.37
C GLY A 33 2.98 13.86 5.14
N PHE A 34 2.36 14.38 6.22
CA PHE A 34 1.02 14.96 6.22
C PHE A 34 1.01 16.33 6.89
N GLU A 35 0.24 17.30 6.36
CA GLU A 35 0.11 18.65 6.95
C GLU A 35 -0.46 18.58 8.36
N GLU A 36 -1.41 17.70 8.61
CA GLU A 36 -2.08 17.50 9.90
C GLU A 36 -1.09 17.11 11.00
N SER A 37 0.03 16.50 10.64
CA SER A 37 1.10 16.14 11.58
C SER A 37 1.70 17.36 12.30
N ARG A 38 1.68 18.55 11.68
CA ARG A 38 2.24 19.79 12.22
C ARG A 38 1.71 20.12 13.63
N ALA A 39 0.42 19.90 13.86
CA ALA A 39 -0.24 20.19 15.14
C ALA A 39 0.27 19.33 16.31
N HIS A 40 0.98 18.25 16.04
CA HIS A 40 1.49 17.34 17.08
C HIS A 40 2.86 17.73 17.63
N TYR A 41 3.48 18.79 17.11
CA TYR A 41 4.83 19.20 17.50
C TYR A 41 4.83 20.51 18.31
N PRO A 42 5.70 20.60 19.35
CA PRO A 42 5.76 21.80 20.20
C PRO A 42 6.34 23.04 19.48
N HIS A 43 7.03 22.82 18.36
CA HIS A 43 7.67 23.84 17.54
C HIS A 43 7.21 23.72 16.08
N PRO A 44 5.95 24.11 15.75
CA PRO A 44 5.39 23.97 14.40
C PRO A 44 6.17 24.77 13.35
N GLU A 45 6.89 25.82 13.74
CA GLU A 45 7.78 26.62 12.88
C GLU A 45 9.00 25.83 12.35
N ARG A 46 9.35 24.72 13.00
CA ARG A 46 10.41 23.81 12.57
C ARG A 46 9.90 22.67 11.70
N VAL A 47 8.58 22.54 11.56
CA VAL A 47 7.96 21.46 10.78
C VAL A 47 7.85 21.88 9.32
N VAL A 48 8.35 21.01 8.44
CA VAL A 48 8.28 21.18 6.99
C VAL A 48 7.50 19.99 6.41
N VAL A 49 6.43 20.28 5.68
CA VAL A 49 5.67 19.23 4.99
C VAL A 49 6.39 18.90 3.69
N THR A 50 6.93 17.71 3.62
CA THR A 50 7.70 17.22 2.46
C THR A 50 6.98 16.12 1.71
N GLY A 51 5.90 15.58 2.26
CA GLY A 51 5.38 14.29 1.86
C GLY A 51 6.32 13.15 2.29
N THR A 52 5.96 11.93 1.98
CA THR A 52 6.85 10.77 2.08
C THR A 52 7.47 10.51 0.71
N PRO A 53 8.79 10.32 0.59
CA PRO A 53 9.44 10.08 -0.69
C PRO A 53 8.87 8.86 -1.43
N VAL A 54 8.51 9.04 -2.69
CA VAL A 54 8.04 7.99 -3.60
C VAL A 54 9.10 7.74 -4.66
N ARG A 55 9.35 6.47 -4.97
CA ARG A 55 10.34 6.11 -5.99
C ARG A 55 9.90 6.60 -7.37
N GLY A 56 10.85 7.07 -8.18
CA GLY A 56 10.58 7.61 -9.53
C GLY A 56 9.99 6.59 -10.51
N ASP A 57 10.18 5.30 -10.27
CA ASP A 57 9.64 4.23 -11.12
C ASP A 57 8.11 4.11 -11.06
N PHE A 58 7.44 4.65 -10.02
CA PHE A 58 5.98 4.76 -9.97
C PHE A 58 5.39 5.69 -11.05
N PHE A 59 6.18 6.61 -11.58
CA PHE A 59 5.78 7.55 -12.63
C PHE A 59 6.17 7.09 -14.04
N ARG A 60 6.72 5.88 -14.18
CA ARG A 60 7.35 5.43 -15.42
C ARG A 60 6.35 4.97 -16.48
N TYR A 61 5.19 4.45 -16.07
CA TYR A 61 4.25 3.80 -16.98
C TYR A 61 2.87 4.46 -16.92
N THR A 62 2.28 4.70 -18.10
CA THR A 62 0.84 4.92 -18.21
C THR A 62 0.10 3.60 -18.00
N ARG A 63 -1.21 3.67 -17.70
CA ARG A 63 -2.07 2.48 -17.58
C ARG A 63 -1.99 1.59 -18.82
N ALA A 64 -2.07 2.17 -20.01
CA ALA A 64 -2.01 1.42 -21.28
C ALA A 64 -0.67 0.69 -21.45
N GLN A 65 0.46 1.38 -21.25
CA GLN A 65 1.78 0.77 -21.32
C GLN A 65 1.98 -0.35 -20.29
N ALA A 66 1.43 -0.17 -19.09
CA ALA A 66 1.54 -1.18 -18.04
C ALA A 66 0.72 -2.42 -18.38
N ARG A 67 -0.50 -2.28 -18.90
CA ARG A 67 -1.33 -3.40 -19.35
C ARG A 67 -0.68 -4.16 -20.50
N GLU A 68 -0.14 -3.46 -21.50
CA GLU A 68 0.60 -4.06 -22.60
C GLU A 68 1.79 -4.91 -22.09
N LYS A 69 2.62 -4.34 -21.20
CA LYS A 69 3.77 -5.05 -20.61
C LYS A 69 3.38 -6.26 -19.77
N LEU A 70 2.22 -6.24 -19.14
CA LEU A 70 1.67 -7.37 -18.37
C LEU A 70 0.90 -8.38 -19.25
N GLY A 71 0.81 -8.14 -20.56
CA GLY A 71 0.05 -9.01 -21.47
C GLY A 71 -1.47 -8.98 -21.23
N ILE A 72 -1.98 -7.89 -20.68
CA ILE A 72 -3.42 -7.72 -20.43
C ILE A 72 -4.08 -7.18 -21.69
N THR A 73 -4.81 -8.05 -22.41
CA THR A 73 -5.38 -7.76 -23.73
C THR A 73 -6.89 -7.51 -23.72
N ASP A 74 -7.59 -7.94 -22.68
CA ASP A 74 -9.04 -7.68 -22.54
C ASP A 74 -9.32 -6.34 -21.83
N GLU A 75 -10.57 -5.87 -21.86
CA GLU A 75 -10.98 -4.58 -21.30
C GLU A 75 -11.45 -4.65 -19.84
N ARG A 76 -11.40 -5.83 -19.21
CA ARG A 76 -11.82 -5.98 -17.81
C ARG A 76 -11.01 -5.06 -16.90
N PRO A 77 -11.64 -4.48 -15.87
CA PRO A 77 -10.92 -3.76 -14.82
C PRO A 77 -9.87 -4.64 -14.14
N VAL A 78 -8.81 -4.05 -13.64
CA VAL A 78 -7.77 -4.73 -12.87
C VAL A 78 -7.85 -4.30 -11.41
N LEU A 79 -8.13 -5.25 -10.53
CA LEU A 79 -8.00 -5.11 -9.09
C LEU A 79 -6.61 -5.59 -8.67
N LEU A 80 -5.93 -4.78 -7.87
CA LEU A 80 -4.70 -5.16 -7.18
C LEU A 80 -5.00 -5.25 -5.68
N SER A 81 -4.76 -6.39 -5.05
CA SER A 81 -4.85 -6.52 -3.59
C SER A 81 -3.51 -6.94 -2.98
N TYR A 82 -3.10 -6.27 -1.88
CA TYR A 82 -1.89 -6.66 -1.13
C TYR A 82 -1.89 -6.08 0.29
N TRP A 83 -1.18 -6.73 1.21
CA TRP A 83 -1.28 -6.48 2.64
C TRP A 83 0.06 -6.14 3.30
N GLY A 84 1.00 -5.60 2.53
CA GLY A 84 2.38 -5.31 2.92
C GLY A 84 3.30 -6.51 2.68
N SER A 85 4.61 -6.33 2.88
CA SER A 85 5.65 -7.31 2.57
C SER A 85 5.55 -8.62 3.35
N LEU A 86 4.93 -8.60 4.53
CA LEU A 86 4.74 -9.77 5.38
C LEU A 86 3.40 -10.48 5.10
N GLY A 87 2.50 -9.85 4.34
CA GLY A 87 1.12 -10.28 4.19
C GLY A 87 0.29 -10.07 5.46
N ALA A 88 -0.97 -10.50 5.43
CA ALA A 88 -1.85 -10.53 6.60
C ALA A 88 -2.78 -11.73 6.46
N SER A 89 -2.58 -12.78 7.27
CA SER A 89 -3.28 -14.05 7.15
C SER A 89 -4.82 -13.91 7.12
N VAL A 90 -5.38 -13.06 7.98
CA VAL A 90 -6.83 -12.80 8.01
C VAL A 90 -7.30 -12.19 6.69
N MET A 91 -6.58 -11.18 6.16
CA MET A 91 -6.95 -10.56 4.89
C MET A 91 -6.78 -11.51 3.71
N ASN A 92 -5.76 -12.34 3.74
CA ASN A 92 -5.55 -13.39 2.75
C ASN A 92 -6.68 -14.43 2.77
N GLY A 93 -7.24 -14.74 3.94
CA GLY A 93 -8.46 -15.56 4.05
C GLY A 93 -9.65 -14.93 3.33
N TYR A 94 -9.89 -13.63 3.55
CA TYR A 94 -10.95 -12.90 2.81
C TYR A 94 -10.68 -12.84 1.30
N MET A 95 -9.40 -12.79 0.88
CA MET A 95 -9.09 -12.84 -0.56
C MET A 95 -9.37 -14.21 -1.18
N VAL A 96 -9.21 -15.30 -0.44
CA VAL A 96 -9.63 -16.63 -0.89
C VAL A 96 -11.15 -16.68 -1.09
N GLU A 97 -11.93 -16.15 -0.14
CA GLU A 97 -13.39 -16.07 -0.27
C GLU A 97 -13.81 -15.16 -1.45
N MET A 98 -13.11 -14.05 -1.64
CA MET A 98 -13.36 -13.12 -2.74
C MET A 98 -13.09 -13.79 -4.10
N LEU A 99 -11.96 -14.46 -4.26
CA LEU A 99 -11.64 -15.20 -5.49
C LEU A 99 -12.64 -16.32 -5.80
N GLU A 100 -13.17 -16.99 -4.77
CA GLU A 100 -14.27 -17.96 -4.93
C GLU A 100 -15.54 -17.30 -5.47
N LEU A 101 -15.91 -16.12 -4.96
CA LEU A 101 -17.05 -15.36 -5.46
C LEU A 101 -16.82 -14.85 -6.89
N GLU A 102 -15.63 -14.32 -7.18
CA GLU A 102 -15.25 -13.88 -8.52
C GLU A 102 -15.36 -15.00 -9.55
N GLN A 103 -14.98 -16.24 -9.17
CA GLN A 103 -15.15 -17.40 -10.04
C GLN A 103 -16.63 -17.71 -10.28
N LYS A 104 -17.47 -17.66 -9.24
CA LYS A 104 -18.92 -17.90 -9.37
C LYS A 104 -19.58 -16.87 -10.28
N ASP A 105 -19.10 -15.65 -10.28
CA ASP A 105 -19.57 -14.52 -11.10
C ASP A 105 -18.93 -14.49 -12.51
N GLY A 106 -18.13 -15.50 -12.88
CA GLY A 106 -17.50 -15.60 -14.20
C GLY A 106 -16.35 -14.64 -14.44
N TRP A 107 -15.60 -14.27 -13.39
CA TRP A 107 -14.43 -13.39 -13.44
C TRP A 107 -14.72 -12.00 -14.02
N PRO A 108 -15.55 -11.17 -13.37
CA PRO A 108 -15.99 -9.88 -13.92
C PRO A 108 -14.86 -8.85 -14.06
N PHE A 109 -13.75 -9.07 -13.36
CA PHE A 109 -12.52 -8.28 -13.44
C PHE A 109 -11.29 -9.19 -13.34
N ARG A 110 -10.11 -8.64 -13.60
CA ARG A 110 -8.82 -9.30 -13.34
C ARG A 110 -8.40 -8.99 -11.91
N HIS A 111 -7.91 -9.98 -11.18
CA HIS A 111 -7.43 -9.78 -9.82
C HIS A 111 -5.97 -10.24 -9.70
N ILE A 112 -5.08 -9.31 -9.36
CA ILE A 112 -3.69 -9.61 -9.00
C ILE A 112 -3.58 -9.52 -7.48
N ALA A 113 -3.49 -10.69 -6.83
CA ALA A 113 -3.47 -10.81 -5.37
C ALA A 113 -2.06 -11.11 -4.85
N GLY A 114 -1.51 -10.21 -4.03
CA GLY A 114 -0.23 -10.39 -3.34
C GLY A 114 -0.41 -11.07 -1.98
N ALA A 115 0.00 -12.32 -1.86
CA ALA A 115 -0.22 -13.18 -0.69
C ALA A 115 0.83 -13.00 0.43
N GLY A 116 2.06 -12.56 0.08
CA GLY A 116 3.17 -12.54 1.03
C GLY A 116 3.47 -13.95 1.57
N ARG A 117 3.79 -14.04 2.83
CA ARG A 117 4.12 -15.31 3.50
C ARG A 117 3.00 -16.35 3.50
N SER A 118 1.77 -15.98 3.19
CA SER A 118 0.63 -16.90 3.15
C SER A 118 0.40 -17.54 1.78
N PHE A 119 1.32 -17.39 0.84
CA PHE A 119 1.14 -17.87 -0.54
C PHE A 119 0.74 -19.35 -0.61
N GLN A 120 1.49 -20.25 0.01
CA GLN A 120 1.18 -21.68 0.03
C GLN A 120 -0.18 -21.98 0.70
N THR A 121 -0.46 -21.29 1.80
CA THR A 121 -1.75 -21.45 2.51
C THR A 121 -2.92 -21.02 1.64
N MET A 122 -2.78 -19.90 0.92
CA MET A 122 -3.82 -19.43 -0.01
C MET A 122 -3.99 -20.40 -1.18
N GLN A 123 -2.91 -20.90 -1.77
CA GLN A 123 -2.99 -21.90 -2.85
C GLN A 123 -3.76 -23.16 -2.42
N THR A 124 -3.43 -23.70 -1.23
CA THR A 124 -4.13 -24.85 -0.67
C THR A 124 -5.61 -24.56 -0.46
N ALA A 125 -5.94 -23.43 0.16
CA ALA A 125 -7.33 -23.04 0.42
C ALA A 125 -8.15 -22.82 -0.86
N LEU A 126 -7.55 -22.23 -1.91
CA LEU A 126 -8.19 -22.08 -3.22
C LEU A 126 -8.47 -23.45 -3.85
N ALA A 127 -7.51 -24.38 -3.80
CA ALA A 127 -7.67 -25.73 -4.33
C ALA A 127 -8.77 -26.50 -3.58
N GLU A 128 -8.83 -26.41 -2.25
CA GLU A 128 -9.87 -27.02 -1.42
C GLU A 128 -11.27 -26.50 -1.77
N LYS A 129 -11.39 -25.24 -2.16
CA LYS A 129 -12.64 -24.61 -2.60
C LYS A 129 -12.96 -24.83 -4.09
N GLY A 130 -12.07 -25.52 -4.83
CA GLY A 130 -12.23 -25.74 -6.27
C GLY A 130 -12.09 -24.45 -7.10
N VAL A 131 -11.35 -23.47 -6.60
CA VAL A 131 -11.07 -22.23 -7.35
C VAL A 131 -9.91 -22.46 -8.30
N ASP A 132 -10.19 -22.36 -9.60
CA ASP A 132 -9.19 -22.47 -10.66
C ASP A 132 -8.91 -21.10 -11.30
N LEU A 133 -7.70 -20.61 -11.13
CA LEU A 133 -7.25 -19.34 -11.71
C LEU A 133 -6.80 -19.48 -13.17
N THR A 134 -6.73 -20.70 -13.71
CA THR A 134 -6.25 -20.95 -15.08
C THR A 134 -7.16 -20.28 -16.10
N GLY A 135 -6.60 -19.42 -16.95
CA GLY A 135 -7.35 -18.71 -17.99
C GLY A 135 -8.30 -17.61 -17.48
N SER A 136 -8.46 -17.46 -16.15
CA SER A 136 -9.33 -16.44 -15.55
C SER A 136 -8.84 -15.02 -15.81
N GLY A 137 -7.52 -14.83 -15.97
CA GLY A 137 -6.84 -13.54 -15.95
C GLY A 137 -6.56 -13.03 -14.53
N CYS A 138 -6.86 -13.85 -13.51
CA CYS A 138 -6.52 -13.58 -12.13
C CYS A 138 -5.22 -14.29 -11.74
N GLU A 139 -4.45 -13.69 -10.84
CA GLU A 139 -3.13 -14.16 -10.46
C GLU A 139 -2.95 -14.12 -8.95
N LEU A 140 -2.46 -15.19 -8.36
CA LEU A 140 -1.95 -15.19 -7.00
C LEU A 140 -0.42 -15.14 -7.05
N ARG A 141 0.16 -14.07 -6.49
CA ARG A 141 1.60 -13.87 -6.43
C ARG A 141 2.09 -13.93 -4.98
N GLU A 142 3.19 -14.63 -4.73
CA GLU A 142 3.83 -14.61 -3.42
C GLU A 142 4.32 -13.21 -3.08
N TYR A 143 5.02 -12.57 -4.03
CA TYR A 143 5.50 -11.20 -3.92
C TYR A 143 5.36 -10.46 -5.25
N ILE A 144 5.03 -9.17 -5.19
CA ILE A 144 4.90 -8.32 -6.38
C ILE A 144 6.17 -7.47 -6.50
N TYR A 145 7.17 -7.98 -7.22
CA TYR A 145 8.46 -7.29 -7.40
C TYR A 145 8.36 -6.07 -8.30
N ASP A 146 7.44 -6.10 -9.24
CA ASP A 146 7.15 -5.06 -10.23
C ASP A 146 5.96 -4.16 -9.81
N MET A 147 5.84 -3.88 -8.50
CA MET A 147 4.73 -3.12 -7.92
C MET A 147 4.40 -1.83 -8.69
N PRO A 148 5.37 -0.99 -9.13
CA PRO A 148 5.06 0.19 -9.94
C PRO A 148 4.34 -0.12 -11.24
N LEU A 149 4.71 -1.21 -11.91
CA LEU A 149 4.08 -1.66 -13.16
C LEU A 149 2.66 -2.16 -12.91
N VAL A 150 2.49 -3.05 -11.92
CA VAL A 150 1.18 -3.62 -11.57
C VAL A 150 0.24 -2.53 -11.06
N MET A 151 0.72 -1.61 -10.23
CA MET A 151 -0.08 -0.51 -9.71
C MET A 151 -0.48 0.48 -10.81
N ALA A 152 0.39 0.72 -11.80
CA ALA A 152 0.03 1.54 -12.96
C ALA A 152 -1.10 0.89 -13.78
N ALA A 153 -1.08 -0.43 -13.98
CA ALA A 153 -2.10 -1.19 -14.72
C ALA A 153 -3.44 -1.29 -13.97
N ALA A 154 -3.41 -1.26 -12.63
CA ALA A 154 -4.61 -1.43 -11.80
C ALA A 154 -5.60 -0.26 -11.96
N ASP A 155 -6.89 -0.58 -11.92
CA ASP A 155 -7.99 0.40 -11.88
C ASP A 155 -8.41 0.69 -10.42
N LEU A 156 -8.25 -0.29 -9.53
CA LEU A 156 -8.52 -0.17 -8.11
C LEU A 156 -7.43 -0.92 -7.32
N VAL A 157 -7.02 -0.34 -6.20
CA VAL A 157 -6.09 -0.98 -5.26
C VAL A 157 -6.78 -1.22 -3.93
N LEU A 158 -6.71 -2.44 -3.43
CA LEU A 158 -7.20 -2.85 -2.11
C LEU A 158 -5.98 -3.18 -1.23
N CYS A 159 -5.73 -2.39 -0.19
CA CYS A 159 -4.50 -2.54 0.59
C CYS A 159 -4.58 -2.02 2.02
N ARG A 160 -3.50 -2.19 2.78
CA ARG A 160 -3.32 -1.59 4.10
C ARG A 160 -3.00 -0.09 3.99
N ALA A 161 -3.35 0.67 5.05
CA ALA A 161 -3.14 2.11 5.14
C ALA A 161 -1.75 2.49 5.72
N GLY A 162 -0.69 1.87 5.22
CA GLY A 162 0.68 2.29 5.53
C GLY A 162 1.00 3.64 4.89
N ALA A 163 1.73 4.50 5.60
CA ALA A 163 2.04 5.85 5.10
C ALA A 163 2.73 5.85 3.73
N SER A 164 3.71 4.97 3.51
CA SER A 164 4.39 4.85 2.22
C SER A 164 3.42 4.42 1.11
N THR A 165 2.55 3.45 1.40
CA THR A 165 1.53 2.98 0.45
C THR A 165 0.57 4.11 0.05
N ILE A 166 0.08 4.88 1.03
CA ILE A 166 -0.79 6.04 0.76
C ILE A 166 -0.06 7.06 -0.11
N SER A 167 1.21 7.34 0.20
CA SER A 167 2.01 8.28 -0.61
C SER A 167 2.20 7.81 -2.04
N GLU A 168 2.44 6.51 -2.26
CA GLU A 168 2.54 5.90 -3.59
C GLU A 168 1.21 6.03 -4.35
N LEU A 169 0.09 5.66 -3.73
CA LEU A 169 -1.25 5.74 -4.31
C LEU A 169 -1.64 7.19 -4.68
N THR A 170 -1.39 8.12 -3.77
CA THR A 170 -1.69 9.54 -3.96
C THR A 170 -0.84 10.14 -5.08
N ALA A 171 0.46 9.82 -5.12
CA ALA A 171 1.39 10.34 -6.11
C ALA A 171 1.01 9.96 -7.55
N ILE A 172 0.40 8.80 -7.76
CA ILE A 172 -0.06 8.33 -9.07
C ILE A 172 -1.57 8.45 -9.25
N ALA A 173 -2.26 9.15 -8.34
CA ALA A 173 -3.71 9.35 -8.35
C ALA A 173 -4.50 8.04 -8.50
N LYS A 174 -4.11 6.98 -7.77
CA LYS A 174 -4.69 5.66 -7.89
C LYS A 174 -5.92 5.49 -6.98
N PRO A 175 -7.12 5.17 -7.51
CA PRO A 175 -8.27 4.81 -6.70
C PRO A 175 -7.96 3.64 -5.77
N SER A 176 -8.38 3.74 -4.52
CA SER A 176 -8.04 2.71 -3.54
C SER A 176 -9.09 2.53 -2.45
N VAL A 177 -9.17 1.30 -1.94
CA VAL A 177 -9.86 0.95 -0.70
C VAL A 177 -8.81 0.63 0.34
N LEU A 178 -8.76 1.45 1.38
CA LEU A 178 -7.81 1.30 2.47
C LEU A 178 -8.43 0.49 3.61
N VAL A 179 -7.76 -0.59 4.01
CA VAL A 179 -8.14 -1.44 5.14
C VAL A 179 -7.06 -1.33 6.23
N PRO A 180 -7.20 -0.41 7.19
CA PRO A 180 -6.21 -0.24 8.25
C PRO A 180 -5.97 -1.52 9.04
N SER A 181 -4.71 -1.79 9.40
CA SER A 181 -4.39 -2.90 10.29
C SER A 181 -4.75 -2.54 11.73
N PRO A 182 -5.51 -3.38 12.45
CA PRO A 182 -5.80 -3.14 13.87
C PRO A 182 -4.58 -3.43 14.77
N ASN A 183 -3.61 -4.19 14.28
CA ASN A 183 -2.46 -4.70 15.05
C ASN A 183 -1.21 -3.82 14.89
N VAL A 184 -1.38 -2.50 14.83
CA VAL A 184 -0.26 -1.55 14.71
C VAL A 184 -0.22 -0.57 15.86
N THR A 185 0.99 -0.17 16.26
CA THR A 185 1.21 0.75 17.38
C THR A 185 0.38 2.02 17.22
N ALA A 186 -0.32 2.42 18.27
CA ALA A 186 -1.12 3.64 18.35
C ALA A 186 -2.18 3.79 17.22
N ASN A 187 -2.59 2.69 16.61
CA ASN A 187 -3.58 2.67 15.52
C ASN A 187 -3.23 3.65 14.37
N HIS A 188 -1.94 3.74 14.03
CA HIS A 188 -1.46 4.75 13.08
C HIS A 188 -2.03 4.56 11.67
N GLN A 189 -2.36 3.33 11.24
CA GLN A 189 -2.92 3.12 9.90
C GLN A 189 -4.33 3.70 9.73
N GLU A 190 -5.18 3.60 10.76
CA GLU A 190 -6.49 4.26 10.72
C GLU A 190 -6.34 5.78 10.63
N LYS A 191 -5.41 6.34 11.41
CA LYS A 191 -5.13 7.78 11.39
C LYS A 191 -4.57 8.24 10.04
N ASN A 192 -3.71 7.46 9.42
CA ASN A 192 -3.20 7.74 8.08
C ASN A 192 -4.30 7.71 7.01
N ALA A 193 -5.28 6.81 7.14
CA ALA A 193 -6.38 6.69 6.19
C ALA A 193 -7.45 7.78 6.30
N ARG A 194 -7.47 8.52 7.42
CA ARG A 194 -8.47 9.58 7.70
C ARG A 194 -8.02 10.99 7.28
N VAL A 195 -6.77 11.18 6.95
CA VAL A 195 -6.17 12.41 6.44
C VAL A 195 -5.89 12.29 4.95
#